data_ed582e4ddd6491352186518a997c7c1b
#
_entry.id   ed582e4ddd6491352186518a997c7c1b
#
_cell.length_a   1.000
_cell.length_b   1.000
_cell.length_c   1.000
_cell.angle_alpha   90.00
_cell.angle_beta   90.00
_cell.angle_gamma   90.00
#
_symmetry.space_group_name_H-M   'P 1'
#
loop_
_entity.id
_entity.type
_entity.pdbx_description
1 polymer ?
#
loop_
_entity_poly.entity_id
_entity_poly.type
_entity_poly.pdbx_seq_one_letter_code
_entity_poly.pdbx_strand_id
1 'polypeptide(L)'
;MYTGGIQRLVTLPPAPDSARQARRFVGEVLASAGVDADRRDTAVLLTSELVTNGIVHALTELQLTVEATATWVRVEVVDGNPNLPQRRDYDDEAMTGRGLEMLELLADDLGMQPLAEEGKRVWFRLGAAPTERDVEPVAPPAQSTATVALRNAPISLYCAWQQHASAILREAVIAALDESAVGIPDDLAMANDAMSALSGGTSEAFALRDAGVQHADLLLTMPAQSVPHFPVLRDVLRQCSAMSLVGQLLVPPALPEIQAVRNWVAGEVMRQATGLEPTPYIEQPDDHFILDEIAPARLDAIRCATAGMIAADRSNRIVAASAVAAEIVGWEPAELEGHRLVSLIPARLRDAHVAGFTRYLLDGSSAHFGRWLELPALHRDGSEVPVRLRIGRTEDANAGEYFVATVERA
;
A
#
# COMPACT_ATOMS: atom_id res chain seq x y z
N MET A 1 -33.49 -0.56 38.59
CA MET A 1 -34.42 -0.90 37.50
C MET A 1 -33.68 -0.59 36.21
N TYR A 2 -33.15 -1.59 35.57
CA TYR A 2 -32.55 -1.41 34.24
C TYR A 2 -33.66 -1.08 33.26
N THR A 3 -33.71 0.14 32.81
CA THR A 3 -34.61 0.57 31.74
C THR A 3 -34.05 0.07 30.42
N GLY A 4 -34.68 -0.95 29.91
CA GLY A 4 -34.68 -1.58 28.63
C GLY A 4 -33.70 -1.11 27.56
N GLY A 5 -32.41 -1.47 27.66
CA GLY A 5 -31.50 -1.40 26.53
C GLY A 5 -31.82 -2.49 25.51
N ILE A 6 -31.66 -2.17 24.23
CA ILE A 6 -31.80 -3.14 23.12
C ILE A 6 -30.39 -3.70 22.84
N GLN A 7 -30.27 -5.03 22.80
CA GLN A 7 -29.08 -5.69 22.28
C GLN A 7 -29.48 -6.55 21.09
N ARG A 8 -28.73 -6.44 20.01
CA ARG A 8 -28.90 -7.24 18.78
C ARG A 8 -27.57 -7.66 18.23
N LEU A 9 -27.54 -8.83 17.62
CA LEU A 9 -26.37 -9.42 16.97
C LEU A 9 -26.74 -9.85 15.56
N VAL A 10 -25.82 -9.67 14.60
CA VAL A 10 -25.89 -10.23 13.26
C VAL A 10 -24.52 -10.75 12.85
N THR A 11 -24.49 -11.87 12.14
CA THR A 11 -23.30 -12.39 11.48
C THR A 11 -23.31 -11.96 10.02
N LEU A 12 -22.20 -11.43 9.55
CA LEU A 12 -22.01 -10.89 8.21
C LEU A 12 -20.90 -11.66 7.50
N PRO A 13 -21.10 -12.12 6.27
CA PRO A 13 -20.02 -12.73 5.49
C PRO A 13 -18.95 -11.68 5.12
N PRO A 14 -17.73 -12.08 4.77
CA PRO A 14 -16.72 -11.17 4.22
C PRO A 14 -17.06 -10.84 2.75
N ALA A 15 -18.08 -10.01 2.55
CA ALA A 15 -18.62 -9.66 1.23
C ALA A 15 -18.79 -8.13 1.09
N PRO A 16 -18.71 -7.58 -0.14
CA PRO A 16 -18.82 -6.13 -0.37
C PRO A 16 -20.14 -5.53 0.17
N ASP A 17 -21.19 -6.33 0.15
CA ASP A 17 -22.54 -5.93 0.58
C ASP A 17 -22.69 -5.87 2.10
N SER A 18 -21.78 -6.47 2.85
CA SER A 18 -21.85 -6.57 4.31
C SER A 18 -21.77 -5.21 5.01
N ALA A 19 -20.99 -4.26 4.48
CA ALA A 19 -20.96 -2.89 5.00
C ALA A 19 -22.33 -2.20 4.83
N ARG A 20 -23.04 -2.42 3.73
CA ARG A 20 -24.38 -1.91 3.51
C ARG A 20 -25.40 -2.57 4.44
N GLN A 21 -25.29 -3.89 4.61
CA GLN A 21 -26.14 -4.65 5.53
C GLN A 21 -25.94 -4.19 6.98
N ALA A 22 -24.68 -3.97 7.40
CA ALA A 22 -24.35 -3.44 8.71
C ALA A 22 -24.96 -2.05 8.97
N ARG A 23 -24.81 -1.12 8.02
CA ARG A 23 -25.43 0.23 8.12
C ARG A 23 -26.94 0.16 8.33
N ARG A 24 -27.62 -0.67 7.54
CA ARG A 24 -29.06 -0.84 7.67
C ARG A 24 -29.44 -1.44 9.01
N PHE A 25 -28.76 -2.51 9.42
CA PHE A 25 -29.01 -3.20 10.68
C PHE A 25 -28.84 -2.25 11.89
N VAL A 26 -27.70 -1.52 11.96
CA VAL A 26 -27.44 -0.54 13.03
C VAL A 26 -28.49 0.57 13.02
N GLY A 27 -28.80 1.14 11.86
CA GLY A 27 -29.82 2.18 11.72
C GLY A 27 -31.19 1.76 12.25
N GLU A 28 -31.65 0.53 11.93
CA GLU A 28 -32.90 -0.04 12.39
C GLU A 28 -32.92 -0.29 13.90
N VAL A 29 -31.83 -0.85 14.45
CA VAL A 29 -31.71 -1.10 15.90
C VAL A 29 -31.73 0.22 16.67
N LEU A 30 -30.95 1.22 16.26
CA LEU A 30 -30.84 2.50 16.94
C LEU A 30 -32.14 3.32 16.83
N ALA A 31 -32.83 3.26 15.71
CA ALA A 31 -34.16 3.87 15.57
C ALA A 31 -35.17 3.24 16.55
N SER A 32 -35.14 1.91 16.70
CA SER A 32 -35.98 1.17 17.64
C SER A 32 -35.67 1.50 19.11
N ALA A 33 -34.40 1.83 19.41
CA ALA A 33 -33.95 2.24 20.74
C ALA A 33 -34.27 3.71 21.06
N GLY A 34 -34.79 4.49 20.11
CA GLY A 34 -35.11 5.92 20.29
C GLY A 34 -33.85 6.82 20.34
N VAL A 35 -32.75 6.37 19.72
CA VAL A 35 -31.51 7.17 19.61
C VAL A 35 -31.78 8.35 18.68
N ASP A 36 -31.28 9.54 19.06
CA ASP A 36 -31.37 10.75 18.23
C ASP A 36 -30.69 10.58 16.85
N ALA A 37 -31.09 11.42 15.89
CA ALA A 37 -30.66 11.28 14.51
C ALA A 37 -29.14 11.47 14.35
N ASP A 38 -28.56 12.48 14.98
CA ASP A 38 -27.13 12.83 14.84
C ASP A 38 -26.24 11.69 15.37
N ARG A 39 -26.57 11.15 16.55
CA ARG A 39 -25.84 10.00 17.12
C ARG A 39 -26.03 8.74 16.31
N ARG A 40 -27.21 8.53 15.75
CA ARG A 40 -27.48 7.39 14.85
C ARG A 40 -26.65 7.47 13.58
N ASP A 41 -26.59 8.64 12.94
CA ASP A 41 -25.83 8.84 11.70
C ASP A 41 -24.32 8.66 11.94
N THR A 42 -23.82 9.17 13.08
CA THR A 42 -22.44 8.93 13.51
C THR A 42 -22.17 7.44 13.75
N ALA A 43 -23.06 6.74 14.46
CA ALA A 43 -22.89 5.30 14.72
C ALA A 43 -22.89 4.48 13.42
N VAL A 44 -23.76 4.81 12.47
CA VAL A 44 -23.81 4.16 11.15
C VAL A 44 -22.53 4.37 10.37
N LEU A 45 -22.00 5.59 10.39
CA LEU A 45 -20.71 5.92 9.74
C LEU A 45 -19.57 5.11 10.36
N LEU A 46 -19.38 5.17 11.67
CA LEU A 46 -18.32 4.45 12.37
C LEU A 46 -18.44 2.92 12.22
N THR A 47 -19.65 2.39 12.20
CA THR A 47 -19.89 0.95 11.91
C THR A 47 -19.44 0.59 10.50
N SER A 48 -19.69 1.46 9.53
CA SER A 48 -19.23 1.21 8.15
C SER A 48 -17.71 1.05 8.08
N GLU A 49 -16.98 1.90 8.80
CA GLU A 49 -15.52 1.84 8.89
C GLU A 49 -15.05 0.55 9.58
N LEU A 50 -15.63 0.18 10.74
CA LEU A 50 -15.26 -1.06 11.44
C LEU A 50 -15.50 -2.30 10.59
N VAL A 51 -16.67 -2.40 9.95
CA VAL A 51 -17.03 -3.56 9.12
C VAL A 51 -16.14 -3.63 7.88
N THR A 52 -15.89 -2.50 7.21
CA THR A 52 -14.98 -2.45 6.07
C THR A 52 -13.57 -2.89 6.45
N ASN A 53 -13.06 -2.42 7.59
CA ASN A 53 -11.76 -2.85 8.11
C ASN A 53 -11.73 -4.37 8.42
N GLY A 54 -12.78 -4.90 9.03
CA GLY A 54 -12.91 -6.33 9.27
C GLY A 54 -12.91 -7.15 7.96
N ILE A 55 -13.66 -6.72 6.95
CA ILE A 55 -13.69 -7.37 5.64
C ILE A 55 -12.30 -7.36 4.99
N VAL A 56 -11.67 -6.18 4.92
CA VAL A 56 -10.39 -6.00 4.21
C VAL A 56 -9.23 -6.72 4.92
N HIS A 57 -9.21 -6.74 6.25
CA HIS A 57 -8.06 -7.22 7.02
C HIS A 57 -8.21 -8.65 7.56
N ALA A 58 -9.43 -9.14 7.76
CA ALA A 58 -9.64 -10.46 8.31
C ALA A 58 -10.08 -11.49 7.26
N LEU A 59 -10.89 -11.09 6.27
CA LEU A 59 -11.48 -12.00 5.27
C LEU A 59 -12.23 -13.19 5.91
N THR A 60 -12.80 -12.99 7.09
CA THR A 60 -13.57 -13.97 7.85
C THR A 60 -14.99 -13.47 8.08
N GLU A 61 -15.89 -14.33 8.53
CA GLU A 61 -17.17 -13.87 9.04
C GLU A 61 -16.98 -12.84 10.15
N LEU A 62 -17.85 -11.82 10.16
CA LEU A 62 -17.88 -10.75 11.15
C LEU A 62 -19.11 -10.91 12.05
N GLN A 63 -18.92 -10.83 13.34
CA GLN A 63 -20.03 -10.71 14.29
C GLN A 63 -20.20 -9.24 14.69
N LEU A 64 -21.33 -8.66 14.33
CA LEU A 64 -21.67 -7.29 14.66
C LEU A 64 -22.72 -7.28 15.78
N THR A 65 -22.35 -6.72 16.95
CA THR A 65 -23.22 -6.55 18.09
C THR A 65 -23.53 -5.06 18.28
N VAL A 66 -24.79 -4.74 18.51
CA VAL A 66 -25.27 -3.39 18.81
C VAL A 66 -26.02 -3.40 20.14
N GLU A 67 -25.57 -2.58 21.07
CA GLU A 67 -26.26 -2.29 22.32
C GLU A 67 -26.62 -0.81 22.37
N ALA A 68 -27.87 -0.50 22.69
CA ALA A 68 -28.33 0.88 22.71
C ALA A 68 -29.45 1.14 23.71
N THR A 69 -29.44 2.35 24.23
CA THR A 69 -30.57 3.03 24.86
C THR A 69 -30.81 4.36 24.14
N ALA A 70 -31.80 5.12 24.54
CA ALA A 70 -32.02 6.47 23.97
C ALA A 70 -30.84 7.44 24.18
N THR A 71 -29.94 7.18 25.13
CA THR A 71 -28.86 8.11 25.53
C THR A 71 -27.46 7.64 25.19
N TRP A 72 -27.22 6.36 24.88
CA TRP A 72 -25.95 5.84 24.55
C TRP A 72 -26.05 4.64 23.56
N VAL A 73 -24.99 4.42 22.81
CA VAL A 73 -24.83 3.35 21.83
C VAL A 73 -23.47 2.72 22.02
N ARG A 74 -23.38 1.39 21.94
CA ARG A 74 -22.14 0.63 21.77
C ARG A 74 -22.28 -0.27 20.56
N VAL A 75 -21.31 -0.21 19.68
CA VAL A 75 -21.19 -1.11 18.53
C VAL A 75 -19.88 -1.87 18.66
N GLU A 76 -19.95 -3.16 18.46
CA GLU A 76 -18.83 -4.09 18.57
C GLU A 76 -18.78 -4.98 17.34
N VAL A 77 -17.58 -5.12 16.78
CA VAL A 77 -17.29 -6.03 15.65
C VAL A 77 -16.22 -7.03 16.10
N VAL A 78 -16.50 -8.31 15.93
CA VAL A 78 -15.55 -9.41 16.13
C VAL A 78 -15.24 -10.01 14.78
N ASP A 79 -13.94 -10.19 14.48
CA ASP A 79 -13.43 -10.84 13.29
C ASP A 79 -12.36 -11.88 13.64
N GLY A 80 -12.08 -12.81 12.71
CA GLY A 80 -11.16 -13.94 12.93
C GLY A 80 -9.66 -13.62 12.85
N ASN A 81 -9.26 -12.34 12.71
CA ASN A 81 -7.86 -11.96 12.69
C ASN A 81 -7.41 -11.44 14.06
N PRO A 82 -6.53 -12.14 14.80
CA PRO A 82 -6.12 -11.76 16.15
C PRO A 82 -5.26 -10.50 16.23
N ASN A 83 -4.75 -10.02 15.10
CA ASN A 83 -3.89 -8.84 15.08
C ASN A 83 -4.70 -7.55 15.17
N LEU A 84 -4.37 -6.74 16.16
CA LEU A 84 -5.04 -5.46 16.37
C LEU A 84 -4.70 -4.49 15.23
N PRO A 85 -5.66 -3.65 14.80
CA PRO A 85 -5.39 -2.56 13.87
C PRO A 85 -4.33 -1.64 14.49
N GLN A 86 -3.27 -1.38 13.74
CA GLN A 86 -2.26 -0.40 14.14
C GLN A 86 -2.55 0.93 13.46
N ARG A 87 -2.29 2.02 14.17
CA ARG A 87 -2.36 3.37 13.62
C ARG A 87 -1.36 3.49 12.49
N ARG A 88 -1.83 3.83 11.30
CA ARG A 88 -0.98 4.17 10.16
C ARG A 88 -1.05 5.67 10.01
N ASP A 89 0.09 6.35 10.22
CA ASP A 89 0.21 7.75 9.79
C ASP A 89 0.32 7.74 8.26
N TYR A 90 -0.78 8.06 7.61
CA TYR A 90 -0.80 8.29 6.16
C TYR A 90 -0.53 9.77 5.91
N ASP A 91 0.16 10.09 4.79
CA ASP A 91 0.21 11.45 4.26
C ASP A 91 -1.23 12.00 4.10
N ASP A 92 -1.42 13.31 4.31
CA ASP A 92 -2.70 14.01 4.22
C ASP A 92 -3.47 13.77 2.89
N GLU A 93 -2.80 13.27 1.86
CA GLU A 93 -3.35 12.95 0.54
C GLU A 93 -3.88 11.51 0.40
N ALA A 94 -3.65 10.62 1.39
CA ALA A 94 -4.15 9.26 1.32
C ALA A 94 -5.67 9.21 1.57
N MET A 95 -6.45 8.89 0.52
CA MET A 95 -7.91 8.77 0.61
C MET A 95 -8.40 7.55 1.42
N THR A 96 -7.50 6.69 1.92
CA THR A 96 -7.83 5.44 2.63
C THR A 96 -6.94 5.26 3.86
N GLY A 97 -7.53 4.83 4.96
CA GLY A 97 -6.84 4.61 6.25
C GLY A 97 -7.29 5.54 7.37
N ARG A 98 -8.19 6.48 7.08
CA ARG A 98 -8.74 7.44 8.06
C ARG A 98 -9.81 6.82 8.98
N GLY A 99 -10.19 5.56 8.77
CA GLY A 99 -11.27 4.94 9.52
C GLY A 99 -11.00 4.87 11.03
N LEU A 100 -9.77 4.54 11.43
CA LEU A 100 -9.39 4.50 12.83
C LEU A 100 -9.28 5.90 13.43
N GLU A 101 -8.71 6.86 12.71
CA GLU A 101 -8.65 8.26 13.10
C GLU A 101 -10.06 8.87 13.25
N MET A 102 -10.98 8.53 12.36
CA MET A 102 -12.38 8.94 12.44
C MET A 102 -13.07 8.33 13.67
N LEU A 103 -12.77 7.07 14.00
CA LEU A 103 -13.26 6.42 15.22
C LEU A 103 -12.73 7.15 16.47
N GLU A 104 -11.43 7.45 16.52
CA GLU A 104 -10.81 8.20 17.63
C GLU A 104 -11.37 9.63 17.76
N LEU A 105 -11.72 10.27 16.66
CA LEU A 105 -12.24 11.65 16.66
C LEU A 105 -13.72 11.74 17.06
N LEU A 106 -14.54 10.78 16.64
CA LEU A 106 -15.99 10.86 16.75
C LEU A 106 -16.58 9.99 17.86
N ALA A 107 -15.86 8.96 18.33
CA ALA A 107 -16.33 8.11 19.43
C ALA A 107 -16.00 8.75 20.79
N ASP A 108 -16.94 8.63 21.74
CA ASP A 108 -16.69 9.03 23.13
C ASP A 108 -15.78 8.02 23.85
N ASP A 109 -15.75 6.78 23.37
CA ASP A 109 -14.88 5.71 23.87
C ASP A 109 -14.66 4.68 22.77
N LEU A 110 -13.45 4.13 22.70
CA LEU A 110 -13.01 3.17 21.69
C LEU A 110 -12.14 2.10 22.37
N GLY A 111 -12.36 0.84 22.04
CA GLY A 111 -11.53 -0.24 22.54
C GLY A 111 -11.27 -1.32 21.52
N MET A 112 -10.13 -1.99 21.73
CA MET A 112 -9.68 -3.11 20.89
C MET A 112 -9.11 -4.18 21.79
N GLN A 113 -9.46 -5.44 21.53
CA GLN A 113 -9.01 -6.57 22.32
C GLN A 113 -8.77 -7.80 21.43
N PRO A 114 -7.61 -8.44 21.53
CA PRO A 114 -7.42 -9.74 20.91
C PRO A 114 -8.22 -10.79 21.69
N LEU A 115 -8.82 -11.75 20.98
CA LEU A 115 -9.59 -12.86 21.52
C LEU A 115 -8.79 -14.14 21.29
N ALA A 116 -7.86 -14.46 22.18
CA ALA A 116 -7.06 -15.70 22.16
C ALA A 116 -6.88 -16.33 20.75
N GLU A 117 -7.56 -17.46 20.47
CA GLU A 117 -7.52 -18.15 19.17
C GLU A 117 -8.67 -17.75 18.22
N GLU A 118 -9.56 -16.87 18.65
CA GLU A 118 -10.82 -16.55 17.94
C GLU A 118 -10.79 -15.23 17.16
N GLY A 119 -9.65 -14.51 17.10
CA GLY A 119 -9.54 -13.26 16.37
C GLY A 119 -9.44 -12.03 17.26
N LYS A 120 -10.10 -10.92 16.88
CA LYS A 120 -10.12 -9.69 17.67
C LYS A 120 -11.52 -9.10 17.77
N ARG A 121 -11.68 -8.27 18.79
CA ARG A 121 -12.85 -7.44 19.05
C ARG A 121 -12.46 -5.99 18.95
N VAL A 122 -13.22 -5.21 18.16
CA VAL A 122 -13.10 -3.76 18.09
C VAL A 122 -14.48 -3.15 18.38
N TRP A 123 -14.53 -2.15 19.25
CA TRP A 123 -15.79 -1.54 19.61
C TRP A 123 -15.65 -0.03 19.80
N PHE A 124 -16.74 0.69 19.61
CA PHE A 124 -16.86 2.10 19.97
C PHE A 124 -18.13 2.35 20.76
N ARG A 125 -18.16 3.50 21.47
CA ARG A 125 -19.30 3.98 22.21
C ARG A 125 -19.57 5.45 21.91
N LEU A 126 -20.86 5.78 21.83
CA LEU A 126 -21.38 7.14 21.72
C LEU A 126 -22.36 7.41 22.85
N GLY A 127 -22.18 8.51 23.60
CA GLY A 127 -22.95 8.88 24.74
C GLY A 127 -22.47 8.26 26.06
N ALA A 128 -22.89 8.85 27.19
CA ALA A 128 -22.49 8.40 28.50
C ALA A 128 -23.29 7.14 28.90
N ALA A 129 -22.65 5.99 28.92
CA ALA A 129 -23.23 4.79 29.55
C ALA A 129 -23.32 4.94 31.07
N PRO A 130 -24.32 4.32 31.70
CA PRO A 130 -24.30 4.18 33.15
C PRO A 130 -23.03 3.40 33.56
N THR A 131 -22.35 3.94 34.57
CA THR A 131 -21.14 3.33 35.13
C THR A 131 -21.47 1.96 35.69
N GLU A 132 -21.31 0.88 34.95
CA GLU A 132 -21.25 -0.45 35.53
C GLU A 132 -20.20 -1.31 34.80
N ARG A 133 -19.27 -1.69 35.65
CA ARG A 133 -18.20 -2.67 35.44
C ARG A 133 -17.35 -2.41 34.20
N ASP A 134 -16.30 -1.68 34.46
CA ASP A 134 -15.01 -2.01 33.87
C ASP A 134 -14.89 -3.54 33.87
N VAL A 135 -15.14 -4.16 32.72
CA VAL A 135 -14.42 -5.37 32.41
C VAL A 135 -12.98 -4.85 32.46
N GLU A 136 -12.29 -5.15 33.59
CA GLU A 136 -10.84 -4.88 33.66
C GLU A 136 -10.29 -5.21 32.30
N PRO A 137 -9.58 -4.30 31.63
CA PRO A 137 -8.92 -4.64 30.42
C PRO A 137 -8.03 -5.83 30.78
N VAL A 138 -8.45 -7.03 30.37
CA VAL A 138 -7.58 -8.19 30.47
C VAL A 138 -6.36 -7.76 29.69
N ALA A 139 -5.27 -7.49 30.41
CA ALA A 139 -4.01 -7.12 29.79
C ALA A 139 -3.78 -8.18 28.69
N PRO A 140 -3.64 -7.76 27.42
CA PRO A 140 -3.46 -8.73 26.34
C PRO A 140 -2.36 -9.68 26.79
N PRO A 141 -2.53 -11.00 26.63
CA PRO A 141 -1.47 -11.94 26.97
C PRO A 141 -0.20 -11.40 26.33
N ALA A 142 0.89 -11.33 27.09
CA ALA A 142 2.16 -10.76 26.62
C ALA A 142 2.52 -11.49 25.32
N GLN A 143 2.19 -10.89 24.18
CA GLN A 143 2.51 -11.45 22.89
C GLN A 143 4.03 -11.42 22.76
N SER A 144 4.63 -12.55 22.49
CA SER A 144 6.05 -12.60 22.18
C SER A 144 6.30 -11.73 20.94
N THR A 145 7.24 -10.79 21.05
CA THR A 145 7.62 -9.92 19.95
C THR A 145 8.92 -10.40 19.32
N ALA A 146 9.00 -10.30 18.01
CA ALA A 146 10.23 -10.43 17.25
C ALA A 146 10.73 -9.03 16.88
N THR A 147 12.04 -8.82 17.00
CA THR A 147 12.68 -7.58 16.57
C THR A 147 13.60 -7.89 15.40
N VAL A 148 13.46 -7.12 14.31
CA VAL A 148 14.22 -7.28 13.06
C VAL A 148 14.93 -5.98 12.74
N ALA A 149 16.23 -6.04 12.56
CA ALA A 149 17.04 -4.89 12.14
C ALA A 149 17.22 -4.89 10.62
N LEU A 150 16.74 -3.86 9.96
CA LEU A 150 16.96 -3.62 8.54
C LEU A 150 18.16 -2.66 8.40
N ARG A 151 19.30 -3.19 8.00
CA ARG A 151 20.55 -2.41 7.89
C ARG A 151 20.67 -1.74 6.53
N ASN A 152 21.04 -0.45 6.51
CA ASN A 152 21.22 0.32 5.28
C ASN A 152 19.97 0.30 4.38
N ALA A 153 18.78 0.38 4.97
CA ALA A 153 17.52 0.36 4.22
C ALA A 153 17.40 1.57 3.27
N PRO A 154 17.10 1.38 1.98
CA PRO A 154 16.87 2.48 1.02
C PRO A 154 15.50 3.09 1.29
N ILE A 155 15.45 4.18 2.03
CA ILE A 155 14.22 4.73 2.65
C ILE A 155 13.14 5.04 1.62
N SER A 156 13.48 5.69 0.51
CA SER A 156 12.50 6.01 -0.54
C SER A 156 11.87 4.76 -1.17
N LEU A 157 12.68 3.74 -1.47
CA LEU A 157 12.19 2.47 -2.03
C LEU A 157 11.40 1.67 -1.00
N TYR A 158 11.83 1.69 0.26
CA TYR A 158 11.12 1.02 1.37
C TYR A 158 9.70 1.59 1.53
N CYS A 159 9.54 2.91 1.53
CA CYS A 159 8.24 3.55 1.59
C CYS A 159 7.39 3.23 0.34
N ALA A 160 7.98 3.31 -0.86
CA ALA A 160 7.28 3.02 -2.10
C ALA A 160 6.82 1.56 -2.19
N TRP A 161 7.66 0.62 -1.72
CA TRP A 161 7.26 -0.78 -1.61
C TRP A 161 6.03 -0.97 -0.72
N GLN A 162 6.00 -0.36 0.47
CA GLN A 162 4.85 -0.47 1.38
C GLN A 162 3.57 0.10 0.78
N GLN A 163 3.66 1.25 0.11
CA GLN A 163 2.53 1.86 -0.59
C GLN A 163 2.01 0.96 -1.71
N HIS A 164 2.91 0.44 -2.54
CA HIS A 164 2.55 -0.47 -3.63
C HIS A 164 1.92 -1.77 -3.11
N ALA A 165 2.53 -2.42 -2.12
CA ALA A 165 2.01 -3.66 -1.54
C ALA A 165 0.63 -3.46 -0.93
N SER A 166 0.41 -2.35 -0.20
CA SER A 166 -0.89 -2.03 0.37
C SER A 166 -1.96 -1.77 -0.71
N ALA A 167 -1.60 -1.13 -1.82
CA ALA A 167 -2.53 -0.86 -2.92
C ALA A 167 -2.94 -2.15 -3.64
N ILE A 168 -1.97 -2.97 -4.03
CA ILE A 168 -2.24 -4.20 -4.79
C ILE A 168 -2.96 -5.26 -3.95
N LEU A 169 -2.64 -5.39 -2.66
CA LEU A 169 -3.34 -6.30 -1.75
C LEU A 169 -4.78 -5.85 -1.52
N ARG A 170 -5.03 -4.54 -1.37
CA ARG A 170 -6.39 -4.02 -1.25
C ARG A 170 -7.22 -4.33 -2.49
N GLU A 171 -6.66 -4.13 -3.68
CA GLU A 171 -7.34 -4.45 -4.93
C GLU A 171 -7.61 -5.96 -5.05
N ALA A 172 -6.62 -6.80 -4.69
CA ALA A 172 -6.79 -8.24 -4.68
C ALA A 172 -7.89 -8.70 -3.70
N VAL A 173 -8.00 -8.07 -2.52
CA VAL A 173 -9.11 -8.32 -1.59
C VAL A 173 -10.44 -7.93 -2.20
N ILE A 174 -10.53 -6.77 -2.84
CA ILE A 174 -11.77 -6.35 -3.51
C ILE A 174 -12.15 -7.34 -4.62
N ALA A 175 -11.17 -7.78 -5.42
CA ALA A 175 -11.38 -8.79 -6.44
C ALA A 175 -11.81 -10.15 -5.83
N ALA A 176 -11.24 -10.55 -4.70
CA ALA A 176 -11.62 -11.79 -3.99
C ALA A 176 -13.08 -11.78 -3.48
N LEU A 177 -13.68 -10.60 -3.32
CA LEU A 177 -15.09 -10.47 -2.93
C LEU A 177 -16.06 -10.61 -4.13
N ASP A 178 -15.54 -10.72 -5.35
CA ASP A 178 -16.32 -11.01 -6.54
C ASP A 178 -16.28 -12.53 -6.82
N GLU A 179 -17.40 -13.21 -6.66
CA GLU A 179 -17.51 -14.67 -6.87
C GLU A 179 -17.13 -15.12 -8.29
N SER A 180 -17.06 -14.20 -9.25
CA SER A 180 -16.66 -14.47 -10.63
C SER A 180 -15.16 -14.36 -10.86
N ALA A 181 -14.38 -13.83 -9.89
CA ALA A 181 -12.95 -13.64 -10.02
C ALA A 181 -12.20 -14.98 -9.95
N VAL A 182 -11.29 -15.20 -10.87
CA VAL A 182 -10.49 -16.43 -10.99
C VAL A 182 -9.03 -16.13 -10.71
N GLY A 183 -8.37 -17.01 -9.96
CA GLY A 183 -6.93 -16.93 -9.72
C GLY A 183 -6.50 -16.00 -8.58
N ILE A 184 -7.45 -15.55 -7.76
CA ILE A 184 -7.14 -14.76 -6.56
C ILE A 184 -6.39 -15.63 -5.55
N PRO A 185 -5.31 -15.12 -4.91
CA PRO A 185 -4.57 -15.86 -3.89
C PRO A 185 -5.42 -16.20 -2.66
N ASP A 186 -5.35 -17.44 -2.19
CA ASP A 186 -6.09 -17.89 -1.00
C ASP A 186 -5.54 -17.27 0.31
N ASP A 187 -4.25 -16.92 0.33
CA ASP A 187 -3.54 -16.50 1.54
C ASP A 187 -3.52 -14.98 1.78
N LEU A 188 -4.49 -14.24 1.21
CA LEU A 188 -4.56 -12.78 1.33
C LEU A 188 -4.61 -12.29 2.78
N ALA A 189 -5.30 -13.03 3.67
CA ALA A 189 -5.39 -12.66 5.09
C ALA A 189 -4.02 -12.68 5.76
N MET A 190 -3.21 -13.73 5.53
CA MET A 190 -1.84 -13.82 6.07
C MET A 190 -0.92 -12.77 5.46
N ALA A 191 -1.07 -12.46 4.17
CA ALA A 191 -0.31 -11.39 3.53
C ALA A 191 -0.64 -10.01 4.13
N ASN A 192 -1.91 -9.72 4.38
CA ASN A 192 -2.34 -8.49 5.06
C ASN A 192 -1.85 -8.42 6.50
N ASP A 193 -1.79 -9.56 7.20
CA ASP A 193 -1.23 -9.63 8.55
C ASP A 193 0.26 -9.27 8.57
N ALA A 194 1.06 -9.84 7.67
CA ALA A 194 2.47 -9.49 7.53
C ALA A 194 2.67 -8.00 7.22
N MET A 195 1.84 -7.41 6.34
CA MET A 195 1.87 -5.97 6.05
C MET A 195 1.52 -5.13 7.29
N SER A 196 0.54 -5.57 8.07
CA SER A 196 0.15 -4.90 9.31
C SER A 196 1.26 -4.94 10.36
N ALA A 197 2.00 -6.06 10.44
CA ALA A 197 3.14 -6.20 11.34
C ALA A 197 4.30 -5.23 11.06
N LEU A 198 4.40 -4.69 9.83
CA LEU A 198 5.40 -3.70 9.45
C LEU A 198 5.02 -2.26 9.85
N SER A 199 3.78 -2.01 10.25
CA SER A 199 3.29 -0.63 10.48
C SER A 199 4.05 0.12 11.57
N GLY A 200 4.59 -0.58 12.58
CA GLY A 200 5.36 0.04 13.67
C GLY A 200 6.63 0.78 13.23
N GLY A 201 7.24 0.38 12.11
CA GLY A 201 8.41 1.06 11.54
C GLY A 201 8.08 2.01 10.38
N THR A 202 6.82 2.05 9.97
CA THR A 202 6.39 2.81 8.79
C THR A 202 6.49 4.31 9.02
N SER A 203 6.00 4.82 10.14
CA SER A 203 6.04 6.26 10.46
C SER A 203 7.46 6.80 10.54
N GLU A 204 8.40 6.03 11.12
CA GLU A 204 9.81 6.41 11.16
C GLU A 204 10.41 6.50 9.75
N ALA A 205 10.13 5.50 8.90
CA ALA A 205 10.61 5.49 7.52
C ALA A 205 10.06 6.67 6.70
N PHE A 206 8.78 7.01 6.85
CA PHE A 206 8.18 8.17 6.18
C PHE A 206 8.79 9.50 6.68
N ALA A 207 9.01 9.65 7.98
CA ALA A 207 9.66 10.85 8.54
C ALA A 207 11.10 11.00 8.02
N LEU A 208 11.86 9.90 7.91
CA LEU A 208 13.20 9.88 7.33
C LEU A 208 13.19 10.26 5.84
N ARG A 209 12.22 9.76 5.07
CA ARG A 209 12.02 10.13 3.67
C ARG A 209 11.79 11.64 3.52
N ASP A 210 10.89 12.20 4.33
CA ASP A 210 10.52 13.61 4.27
C ASP A 210 11.67 14.53 4.72
N ALA A 211 12.55 14.01 5.58
CA ALA A 211 13.83 14.64 5.92
C ALA A 211 14.92 14.49 4.83
N GLY A 212 14.62 13.80 3.71
CA GLY A 212 15.58 13.59 2.62
C GLY A 212 16.67 12.57 2.89
N VAL A 213 16.48 11.69 3.89
CA VAL A 213 17.44 10.62 4.22
C VAL A 213 17.35 9.53 3.16
N GLN A 214 18.46 9.20 2.53
CA GLN A 214 18.50 8.19 1.47
C GLN A 214 18.54 6.76 2.05
N HIS A 215 19.42 6.52 3.04
CA HIS A 215 19.57 5.21 3.66
C HIS A 215 19.63 5.37 5.19
N ALA A 216 19.02 4.43 5.90
CA ALA A 216 19.04 4.36 7.35
C ALA A 216 18.92 2.93 7.85
N ASP A 217 19.33 2.69 9.08
CA ASP A 217 18.97 1.47 9.80
C ASP A 217 17.58 1.63 10.39
N LEU A 218 16.70 0.66 10.16
CA LEU A 218 15.35 0.61 10.74
C LEU A 218 15.25 -0.57 11.70
N LEU A 219 14.53 -0.38 12.79
CA LEU A 219 14.26 -1.43 13.77
C LEU A 219 12.75 -1.73 13.76
N LEU A 220 12.39 -2.91 13.27
CA LEU A 220 11.00 -3.36 13.22
C LEU A 220 10.70 -4.23 14.44
N THR A 221 9.64 -3.91 15.17
CA THR A 221 9.11 -4.75 16.24
C THR A 221 7.74 -5.25 15.83
N MET A 222 7.55 -6.56 15.82
CA MET A 222 6.32 -7.21 15.34
C MET A 222 5.91 -8.38 16.23
N PRO A 223 4.65 -8.82 16.22
CA PRO A 223 4.24 -10.06 16.85
C PRO A 223 5.03 -11.24 16.27
N ALA A 224 5.59 -12.11 17.12
CA ALA A 224 6.37 -13.25 16.65
C ALA A 224 5.56 -14.22 15.78
N GLN A 225 4.26 -14.28 15.98
CA GLN A 225 3.31 -15.08 15.18
C GLN A 225 3.18 -14.59 13.73
N SER A 226 3.47 -13.31 13.45
CA SER A 226 3.42 -12.73 12.08
C SER A 226 4.66 -13.10 11.24
N VAL A 227 5.74 -13.55 11.86
CA VAL A 227 6.99 -13.91 11.14
C VAL A 227 6.77 -14.94 10.03
N PRO A 228 6.05 -16.07 10.25
CA PRO A 228 5.79 -17.06 9.20
C PRO A 228 4.96 -16.52 8.01
N HIS A 229 4.31 -15.36 8.15
CA HIS A 229 3.46 -14.79 7.10
C HIS A 229 4.27 -14.01 6.04
N PHE A 230 5.56 -13.70 6.28
CA PHE A 230 6.38 -12.95 5.32
C PHE A 230 6.70 -13.70 4.03
N PRO A 231 7.01 -15.01 4.03
CA PRO A 231 7.08 -15.80 2.80
C PRO A 231 5.76 -15.80 2.03
N VAL A 232 4.63 -15.91 2.75
CA VAL A 232 3.29 -15.86 2.16
C VAL A 232 3.04 -14.50 1.50
N LEU A 233 3.34 -13.39 2.19
CA LEU A 233 3.24 -12.04 1.63
C LEU A 233 4.03 -11.92 0.31
N ARG A 234 5.27 -12.41 0.27
CA ARG A 234 6.11 -12.39 -0.94
C ARG A 234 5.43 -13.14 -2.10
N ASP A 235 4.90 -14.32 -1.82
CA ASP A 235 4.31 -15.19 -2.84
C ASP A 235 2.96 -14.65 -3.33
N VAL A 236 2.12 -14.11 -2.45
CA VAL A 236 0.87 -13.42 -2.79
C VAL A 236 1.15 -12.19 -3.65
N LEU A 237 2.11 -11.33 -3.28
CA LEU A 237 2.46 -10.15 -4.07
C LEU A 237 3.03 -10.51 -5.45
N ARG A 238 3.72 -11.66 -5.57
CA ARG A 238 4.17 -12.17 -6.87
C ARG A 238 2.98 -12.60 -7.73
N GLN A 239 2.00 -13.31 -7.17
CA GLN A 239 0.78 -13.70 -7.87
C GLN A 239 -0.04 -12.48 -8.28
N CYS A 240 -0.26 -11.51 -7.40
CA CYS A 240 -0.93 -10.26 -7.72
C CYS A 240 -0.22 -9.49 -8.84
N SER A 241 1.12 -9.46 -8.85
CA SER A 241 1.89 -8.84 -9.95
C SER A 241 1.65 -9.56 -11.28
N ALA A 242 1.54 -10.88 -11.29
CA ALA A 242 1.20 -11.64 -12.50
C ALA A 242 -0.23 -11.35 -12.97
N MET A 243 -1.19 -11.20 -12.06
CA MET A 243 -2.56 -10.80 -12.37
C MET A 243 -2.62 -9.39 -12.98
N SER A 244 -1.81 -8.45 -12.46
CA SER A 244 -1.70 -7.10 -13.03
C SER A 244 -1.17 -7.12 -14.46
N LEU A 245 -0.19 -7.97 -14.77
CA LEU A 245 0.36 -8.11 -16.13
C LEU A 245 -0.68 -8.55 -17.16
N VAL A 246 -1.67 -9.35 -16.74
CA VAL A 246 -2.76 -9.79 -17.63
C VAL A 246 -4.04 -8.93 -17.50
N GLY A 247 -3.95 -7.79 -16.81
CA GLY A 247 -5.05 -6.82 -16.71
C GLY A 247 -6.19 -7.23 -15.77
N GLN A 248 -5.97 -8.20 -14.90
CA GLN A 248 -6.94 -8.61 -13.87
C GLN A 248 -6.94 -7.69 -12.66
N LEU A 249 -5.85 -6.98 -12.42
CA LEU A 249 -5.74 -5.90 -11.43
C LEU A 249 -5.32 -4.60 -12.12
N LEU A 250 -5.80 -3.47 -11.60
CA LEU A 250 -5.52 -2.13 -12.13
C LEU A 250 -4.17 -1.60 -11.62
N VAL A 251 -3.83 -1.92 -10.36
CA VAL A 251 -2.51 -1.56 -9.79
C VAL A 251 -1.42 -2.23 -10.64
N PRO A 252 -0.48 -1.44 -11.20
CA PRO A 252 0.57 -2.00 -12.05
C PRO A 252 1.51 -2.92 -11.26
N PRO A 253 2.20 -3.87 -11.93
CA PRO A 253 3.18 -4.71 -11.29
C PRO A 253 4.32 -3.88 -10.70
N ALA A 254 4.88 -4.35 -9.58
CA ALA A 254 5.99 -3.67 -8.92
C ALA A 254 7.23 -3.60 -9.82
N LEU A 255 7.92 -2.46 -9.81
CA LEU A 255 9.22 -2.31 -10.47
C LEU A 255 10.26 -3.25 -9.82
N PRO A 256 11.31 -3.67 -10.55
CA PRO A 256 12.32 -4.60 -10.05
C PRO A 256 12.98 -4.16 -8.74
N GLU A 257 13.27 -2.86 -8.56
CA GLU A 257 13.87 -2.32 -7.33
C GLU A 257 12.89 -2.45 -6.15
N ILE A 258 11.61 -2.21 -6.38
CA ILE A 258 10.54 -2.41 -5.40
C ILE A 258 10.45 -3.89 -5.00
N GLN A 259 10.56 -4.80 -5.99
CA GLN A 259 10.61 -6.24 -5.74
C GLN A 259 11.85 -6.65 -4.96
N ALA A 260 13.01 -6.06 -5.26
CA ALA A 260 14.27 -6.35 -4.59
C ALA A 260 14.19 -5.98 -3.10
N VAL A 261 13.70 -4.78 -2.76
CA VAL A 261 13.50 -4.35 -1.37
C VAL A 261 12.52 -5.27 -0.65
N ARG A 262 11.39 -5.60 -1.27
CA ARG A 262 10.42 -6.54 -0.73
C ARG A 262 11.05 -7.89 -0.37
N ASN A 263 11.80 -8.46 -1.32
CA ASN A 263 12.43 -9.76 -1.14
C ASN A 263 13.51 -9.73 -0.06
N TRP A 264 14.28 -8.64 0.01
CA TRP A 264 15.26 -8.43 1.06
C TRP A 264 14.60 -8.33 2.43
N VAL A 265 13.56 -7.51 2.62
CA VAL A 265 12.84 -7.38 3.90
C VAL A 265 12.27 -8.73 4.35
N ALA A 266 11.57 -9.45 3.48
CA ALA A 266 11.05 -10.77 3.80
C ALA A 266 12.18 -11.76 4.16
N GLY A 267 13.30 -11.70 3.45
CA GLY A 267 14.49 -12.49 3.73
C GLY A 267 15.09 -12.16 5.10
N GLU A 268 15.22 -10.88 5.46
CA GLU A 268 15.79 -10.46 6.74
C GLU A 268 14.88 -10.86 7.92
N VAL A 269 13.55 -10.74 7.79
CA VAL A 269 12.62 -11.23 8.81
C VAL A 269 12.83 -12.72 9.09
N MET A 270 12.91 -13.53 8.03
CA MET A 270 13.11 -14.98 8.16
C MET A 270 14.50 -15.35 8.70
N ARG A 271 15.55 -14.68 8.21
CA ARG A 271 16.93 -14.93 8.66
C ARG A 271 17.10 -14.64 10.15
N GLN A 272 16.66 -13.45 10.60
CA GLN A 272 16.80 -13.03 11.98
C GLN A 272 15.90 -13.83 12.93
N ALA A 273 14.74 -14.30 12.47
CA ALA A 273 13.91 -15.24 13.24
C ALA A 273 14.61 -16.58 13.54
N THR A 274 15.59 -16.99 12.71
CA THR A 274 16.43 -18.17 12.96
C THR A 274 17.73 -17.83 13.71
N GLY A 275 17.89 -16.60 14.21
CA GLY A 275 19.04 -16.15 14.97
C GLY A 275 20.26 -15.78 14.13
N LEU A 276 20.10 -15.57 12.82
CA LEU A 276 21.17 -15.09 11.94
C LEU A 276 21.33 -13.58 12.06
N GLU A 277 22.56 -13.10 11.91
CA GLU A 277 22.88 -11.67 11.93
C GLU A 277 22.24 -10.92 10.76
N PRO A 278 21.78 -9.65 10.97
CA PRO A 278 21.21 -8.83 9.91
C PRO A 278 22.21 -8.53 8.80
N THR A 279 21.76 -8.55 7.55
CA THR A 279 22.55 -8.16 6.39
C THR A 279 22.10 -6.82 5.81
N PRO A 280 23.02 -5.92 5.42
CA PRO A 280 22.64 -4.64 4.84
C PRO A 280 22.00 -4.83 3.48
N TYR A 281 21.11 -3.89 3.11
CA TYR A 281 20.64 -3.80 1.74
C TYR A 281 21.80 -3.48 0.80
N ILE A 282 21.87 -4.20 -0.30
CA ILE A 282 22.83 -3.99 -1.39
C ILE A 282 22.03 -3.78 -2.66
N GLU A 283 22.25 -2.64 -3.32
CA GLU A 283 21.64 -2.35 -4.62
C GLU A 283 22.01 -3.45 -5.61
N GLN A 284 20.97 -3.99 -6.30
CA GLN A 284 21.19 -5.01 -7.31
C GLN A 284 21.66 -4.37 -8.62
N PRO A 285 22.63 -4.94 -9.32
CA PRO A 285 23.03 -4.43 -10.62
C PRO A 285 21.86 -4.49 -11.60
N ASP A 286 21.81 -3.51 -12.52
CA ASP A 286 20.83 -3.48 -13.60
C ASP A 286 20.92 -4.75 -14.46
N ASP A 287 19.97 -5.66 -14.33
CA ASP A 287 19.84 -6.79 -15.23
C ASP A 287 19.25 -6.30 -16.57
N HIS A 288 20.00 -6.49 -17.64
CA HIS A 288 19.57 -6.18 -18.99
C HIS A 288 18.51 -7.21 -19.42
N PHE A 289 17.26 -6.76 -19.52
CA PHE A 289 16.20 -7.54 -20.13
C PHE A 289 16.03 -7.12 -21.60
N ILE A 290 16.06 -8.07 -22.51
CA ILE A 290 15.74 -7.88 -23.91
C ILE A 290 14.22 -7.75 -24.04
N LEU A 291 13.75 -6.70 -24.71
CA LEU A 291 12.33 -6.53 -25.01
C LEU A 291 11.94 -7.47 -26.17
N ASP A 292 10.92 -8.30 -25.95
CA ASP A 292 10.17 -8.89 -27.05
C ASP A 292 9.34 -7.80 -27.73
N GLU A 293 9.37 -7.78 -29.06
CA GLU A 293 8.76 -6.88 -30.03
C GLU A 293 7.63 -5.95 -29.53
N ILE A 294 7.92 -4.65 -29.47
CA ILE A 294 6.89 -3.62 -29.40
C ILE A 294 7.10 -2.67 -30.58
N ALA A 295 6.17 -2.66 -31.52
CA ALA A 295 6.15 -1.68 -32.60
C ALA A 295 4.78 -0.99 -32.69
N PRO A 296 4.63 0.25 -32.21
CA PRO A 296 3.60 1.12 -32.77
C PRO A 296 4.19 2.32 -33.50
N ALA A 297 3.46 2.77 -34.53
CA ALA A 297 3.83 3.87 -35.42
C ALA A 297 4.17 5.22 -34.71
N ARG A 298 3.69 5.43 -33.49
CA ARG A 298 4.01 6.62 -32.68
C ARG A 298 5.43 6.64 -32.14
N LEU A 299 6.02 5.49 -31.88
CA LEU A 299 7.42 5.39 -31.44
C LEU A 299 8.37 5.80 -32.57
N ASP A 300 8.01 5.57 -33.83
CA ASP A 300 8.79 6.04 -34.97
C ASP A 300 8.83 7.57 -35.05
N ALA A 301 7.75 8.26 -34.67
CA ALA A 301 7.77 9.72 -34.58
C ALA A 301 8.77 10.23 -33.53
N ILE A 302 8.97 9.50 -32.42
CA ILE A 302 9.98 9.82 -31.41
C ILE A 302 11.39 9.54 -31.95
N ARG A 303 11.60 8.37 -32.57
CA ARG A 303 12.90 8.01 -33.18
C ARG A 303 13.36 9.02 -34.24
N CYS A 304 12.41 9.52 -35.03
CA CYS A 304 12.68 10.49 -36.10
C CYS A 304 12.63 11.95 -35.64
N ALA A 305 12.39 12.22 -34.34
CA ALA A 305 12.29 13.58 -33.85
C ALA A 305 13.61 14.34 -33.96
N THR A 306 13.54 15.60 -34.39
CA THR A 306 14.67 16.54 -34.46
C THR A 306 14.98 17.19 -33.09
N ALA A 307 14.12 17.02 -32.11
CA ALA A 307 14.33 17.36 -30.71
C ALA A 307 14.83 16.14 -29.93
N GLY A 308 15.50 16.36 -28.80
CA GLY A 308 15.85 15.27 -27.89
C GLY A 308 14.58 14.71 -27.25
N MET A 309 14.24 13.46 -27.56
CA MET A 309 13.06 12.80 -27.03
C MET A 309 13.39 11.37 -26.59
N ILE A 310 12.87 10.99 -25.42
CA ILE A 310 12.95 9.61 -24.89
C ILE A 310 11.54 9.20 -24.46
N ALA A 311 11.11 8.02 -24.88
CA ALA A 311 9.87 7.40 -24.40
C ALA A 311 10.19 6.18 -23.54
N ALA A 312 9.46 6.04 -22.41
CA ALA A 312 9.52 4.89 -21.53
C ALA A 312 8.11 4.33 -21.29
N ASP A 313 8.04 3.01 -21.06
CA ASP A 313 6.81 2.32 -20.70
C ASP A 313 6.53 2.37 -19.17
N ARG A 314 5.44 1.74 -18.74
CA ARG A 314 5.04 1.61 -17.33
C ARG A 314 6.02 0.77 -16.49
N SER A 315 6.89 0.00 -17.13
CA SER A 315 7.96 -0.76 -16.48
C SER A 315 9.27 0.04 -16.35
N ASN A 316 9.22 1.35 -16.69
CA ASN A 316 10.38 2.24 -16.67
C ASN A 316 11.49 1.80 -17.67
N ARG A 317 11.08 1.21 -18.83
CA ARG A 317 11.98 0.84 -19.92
C ARG A 317 11.89 1.82 -21.06
N ILE A 318 13.01 2.15 -21.63
CA ILE A 318 13.12 2.99 -22.81
C ILE A 318 12.63 2.19 -24.01
N VAL A 319 11.56 2.65 -24.63
CA VAL A 319 10.93 2.02 -25.81
C VAL A 319 11.21 2.75 -27.11
N ALA A 320 11.63 4.01 -27.03
CA ALA A 320 12.13 4.79 -28.18
C ALA A 320 13.00 5.95 -27.70
N ALA A 321 14.02 6.28 -28.48
CA ALA A 321 14.84 7.46 -28.28
C ALA A 321 15.17 8.12 -29.61
N SER A 322 15.19 9.48 -29.66
CA SER A 322 15.68 10.22 -30.80
C SER A 322 17.21 10.23 -30.84
N ALA A 323 17.79 10.40 -32.03
CA ALA A 323 19.24 10.54 -32.19
C ALA A 323 19.81 11.69 -31.32
N VAL A 324 19.10 12.80 -31.24
CA VAL A 324 19.51 13.96 -30.43
C VAL A 324 19.55 13.63 -28.94
N ALA A 325 18.54 12.90 -28.41
CA ALA A 325 18.55 12.50 -27.01
C ALA A 325 19.67 11.50 -26.71
N ALA A 326 19.88 10.53 -27.60
CA ALA A 326 20.93 9.54 -27.45
C ALA A 326 22.33 10.19 -27.46
N GLU A 327 22.56 11.17 -28.35
CA GLU A 327 23.80 11.95 -28.38
C GLU A 327 24.07 12.70 -27.06
N ILE A 328 23.03 13.29 -26.44
CA ILE A 328 23.15 14.01 -25.15
C ILE A 328 23.71 13.07 -24.06
N VAL A 329 23.28 11.82 -24.04
CA VAL A 329 23.66 10.84 -22.99
C VAL A 329 24.76 9.86 -23.45
N GLY A 330 25.31 10.04 -24.67
CA GLY A 330 26.45 9.29 -25.20
C GLY A 330 26.14 7.85 -25.62
N TRP A 331 24.90 7.58 -26.01
CA TRP A 331 24.45 6.27 -26.47
C TRP A 331 24.12 6.29 -27.97
N GLU A 332 24.20 5.12 -28.60
CA GLU A 332 23.53 4.92 -29.88
C GLU A 332 22.02 4.69 -29.64
N PRO A 333 21.12 5.27 -30.44
CA PRO A 333 19.67 5.14 -30.22
C PRO A 333 19.19 3.70 -30.07
N ALA A 334 19.69 2.80 -30.96
CA ALA A 334 19.31 1.38 -30.96
C ALA A 334 19.83 0.62 -29.71
N GLU A 335 20.95 1.04 -29.14
CA GLU A 335 21.48 0.46 -27.91
C GLU A 335 20.70 0.96 -26.68
N LEU A 336 20.21 2.20 -26.73
CA LEU A 336 19.48 2.80 -25.61
C LEU A 336 18.10 2.18 -25.40
N GLU A 337 17.44 1.78 -26.50
CA GLU A 337 16.14 1.11 -26.45
C GLU A 337 16.26 -0.26 -25.75
N GLY A 338 15.31 -0.59 -24.90
CA GLY A 338 15.32 -1.79 -24.07
C GLY A 338 15.99 -1.63 -22.71
N HIS A 339 16.87 -0.63 -22.55
CA HIS A 339 17.44 -0.32 -21.23
C HIS A 339 16.40 0.27 -20.30
N ARG A 340 16.62 0.13 -19.01
CA ARG A 340 15.82 0.81 -18.01
C ARG A 340 16.21 2.28 -17.93
N LEU A 341 15.21 3.15 -17.72
CA LEU A 341 15.46 4.60 -17.64
C LEU A 341 16.44 4.96 -16.50
N VAL A 342 16.50 4.13 -15.44
CA VAL A 342 17.46 4.31 -14.33
C VAL A 342 18.92 4.24 -14.79
N SER A 343 19.23 3.63 -15.95
CA SER A 343 20.59 3.64 -16.51
C SER A 343 21.05 5.05 -16.92
N LEU A 344 20.12 5.97 -17.16
CA LEU A 344 20.40 7.37 -17.46
C LEU A 344 20.36 8.28 -16.22
N ILE A 345 20.17 7.70 -15.03
CA ILE A 345 20.01 8.45 -13.78
C ILE A 345 21.24 8.21 -12.89
N PRO A 346 21.90 9.25 -12.40
CA PRO A 346 22.97 9.10 -11.42
C PRO A 346 22.52 8.29 -10.19
N ALA A 347 23.39 7.39 -9.70
CA ALA A 347 23.03 6.42 -8.65
C ALA A 347 22.32 7.06 -7.45
N ARG A 348 22.81 8.21 -6.96
CA ARG A 348 22.19 8.94 -5.84
C ARG A 348 20.73 9.41 -6.05
N LEU A 349 20.23 9.41 -7.29
CA LEU A 349 18.88 9.85 -7.64
C LEU A 349 17.94 8.72 -8.06
N ARG A 350 18.45 7.49 -8.23
CA ARG A 350 17.69 6.34 -8.73
C ARG A 350 16.55 5.96 -7.81
N ASP A 351 16.81 5.82 -6.53
CA ASP A 351 15.80 5.44 -5.53
C ASP A 351 14.65 6.44 -5.48
N ALA A 352 14.98 7.73 -5.50
CA ALA A 352 13.98 8.80 -5.51
C ALA A 352 13.14 8.77 -6.81
N HIS A 353 13.78 8.50 -7.96
CA HIS A 353 13.10 8.38 -9.24
C HIS A 353 12.13 7.19 -9.24
N VAL A 354 12.60 6.00 -8.86
CA VAL A 354 11.78 4.77 -8.82
C VAL A 354 10.61 4.94 -7.85
N ALA A 355 10.86 5.48 -6.66
CA ALA A 355 9.80 5.75 -5.68
C ALA A 355 8.78 6.76 -6.19
N GLY A 356 9.24 7.86 -6.81
CA GLY A 356 8.37 8.86 -7.41
C GLY A 356 7.54 8.31 -8.57
N PHE A 357 8.14 7.50 -9.43
CA PHE A 357 7.45 6.85 -10.54
C PHE A 357 6.43 5.81 -10.03
N THR A 358 6.78 5.01 -9.05
CA THR A 358 5.85 4.05 -8.42
C THR A 358 4.65 4.77 -7.83
N ARG A 359 4.85 5.89 -7.13
CA ARG A 359 3.74 6.70 -6.59
C ARG A 359 2.85 7.22 -7.70
N TYR A 360 3.44 7.79 -8.75
CA TYR A 360 2.67 8.24 -9.91
C TYR A 360 1.80 7.13 -10.51
N LEU A 361 2.34 5.92 -10.65
CA LEU A 361 1.59 4.78 -11.17
C LEU A 361 0.41 4.36 -10.26
N LEU A 362 0.46 4.67 -8.96
CA LEU A 362 -0.58 4.33 -7.99
C LEU A 362 -1.71 5.37 -7.93
N ASP A 363 -1.38 6.65 -7.97
CA ASP A 363 -2.33 7.75 -7.69
C ASP A 363 -2.50 8.74 -8.84
N GLY A 364 -1.68 8.63 -9.90
CA GLY A 364 -1.70 9.54 -11.05
C GLY A 364 -1.16 10.94 -10.74
N SER A 365 -0.67 11.19 -9.52
CA SER A 365 -0.20 12.49 -9.10
C SER A 365 1.28 12.69 -9.41
N SER A 366 1.61 13.77 -10.10
CA SER A 366 2.99 14.21 -10.27
C SER A 366 3.09 15.72 -10.38
N ALA A 367 3.83 16.31 -9.46
CA ALA A 367 4.18 17.74 -9.52
C ALA A 367 5.14 18.08 -10.68
N HIS A 368 5.69 17.07 -11.36
CA HIS A 368 6.75 17.23 -12.35
C HIS A 368 6.26 17.22 -13.80
N PHE A 369 5.04 16.71 -14.06
CA PHE A 369 4.50 16.68 -15.43
C PHE A 369 4.29 18.10 -16.02
N GLY A 370 4.68 18.23 -17.27
CA GLY A 370 4.52 19.48 -18.04
C GLY A 370 5.46 20.63 -17.65
N ARG A 371 6.29 20.47 -16.63
CA ARG A 371 7.26 21.48 -16.19
C ARG A 371 8.65 21.14 -16.68
N TRP A 372 9.46 22.16 -16.94
CA TRP A 372 10.88 21.99 -17.16
C TRP A 372 11.61 21.77 -15.85
N LEU A 373 12.40 20.72 -15.79
CA LEU A 373 13.24 20.33 -14.66
C LEU A 373 14.69 20.38 -15.10
N GLU A 374 15.57 20.90 -14.25
CA GLU A 374 17.02 20.87 -14.46
C GLU A 374 17.60 19.77 -13.57
N LEU A 375 18.11 18.74 -14.19
CA LEU A 375 18.61 17.53 -13.51
C LEU A 375 19.88 17.03 -14.19
N PRO A 376 20.79 16.35 -13.48
CA PRO A 376 21.88 15.64 -14.12
C PRO A 376 21.39 14.33 -14.74
N ALA A 377 21.80 14.07 -15.98
CA ALA A 377 21.68 12.74 -16.59
C ALA A 377 23.05 12.02 -16.54
N LEU A 378 23.01 10.69 -16.44
CA LEU A 378 24.20 9.88 -16.49
C LEU A 378 24.56 9.59 -17.95
N HIS A 379 25.74 10.01 -18.39
CA HIS A 379 26.28 9.71 -19.68
C HIS A 379 26.90 8.28 -19.70
N ARG A 380 26.98 7.66 -20.87
CA ARG A 380 27.51 6.28 -21.04
C ARG A 380 28.91 6.09 -20.47
N ASP A 381 29.75 7.12 -20.48
CA ASP A 381 31.11 7.07 -19.92
C ASP A 381 31.18 7.22 -18.40
N GLY A 382 30.02 7.33 -17.74
CA GLY A 382 29.88 7.50 -16.29
C GLY A 382 29.94 8.94 -15.80
N SER A 383 30.12 9.93 -16.72
CA SER A 383 30.05 11.35 -16.36
C SER A 383 28.61 11.84 -16.22
N GLU A 384 28.41 12.92 -15.48
CA GLU A 384 27.10 13.57 -15.35
C GLU A 384 27.00 14.74 -16.36
N VAL A 385 25.93 14.76 -17.11
CA VAL A 385 25.60 15.85 -18.06
C VAL A 385 24.40 16.62 -17.53
N PRO A 386 24.49 17.95 -17.36
CA PRO A 386 23.34 18.76 -16.99
C PRO A 386 22.33 18.80 -18.13
N VAL A 387 21.07 18.43 -17.84
CA VAL A 387 19.99 18.46 -18.81
C VAL A 387 18.78 19.20 -18.28
N ARG A 388 18.02 19.79 -19.19
CA ARG A 388 16.65 20.25 -18.94
C ARG A 388 15.72 19.22 -19.55
N LEU A 389 14.74 18.77 -18.79
CA LEU A 389 13.76 17.81 -19.28
C LEU A 389 12.34 18.23 -18.92
N ARG A 390 11.39 17.90 -19.79
CA ARG A 390 9.96 18.05 -19.54
C ARG A 390 9.26 16.74 -19.87
N ILE A 391 8.58 16.20 -18.88
CA ILE A 391 7.89 14.92 -18.97
C ILE A 391 6.43 15.15 -19.35
N GLY A 392 5.94 14.41 -20.34
CA GLY A 392 4.55 14.29 -20.71
C GLY A 392 4.14 12.83 -20.73
N ARG A 393 2.85 12.57 -20.82
CA ARG A 393 2.34 11.23 -21.09
C ARG A 393 1.61 11.22 -22.43
N THR A 394 1.62 10.09 -23.08
CA THR A 394 0.81 9.81 -24.25
C THR A 394 0.18 8.45 -24.14
N GLU A 395 -1.05 8.32 -24.57
CA GLU A 395 -1.77 7.06 -24.62
C GLU A 395 -1.87 6.58 -26.05
N ASP A 396 -1.60 5.33 -26.30
CA ASP A 396 -1.85 4.67 -27.57
C ASP A 396 -2.93 3.61 -27.38
N ALA A 397 -3.96 3.63 -28.21
CA ALA A 397 -5.11 2.72 -28.13
C ALA A 397 -4.72 1.22 -28.21
N ASN A 398 -3.56 0.91 -28.83
CA ASN A 398 -3.09 -0.46 -29.07
C ASN A 398 -1.86 -0.84 -28.24
N ALA A 399 -1.13 0.14 -27.69
CA ALA A 399 0.17 -0.09 -27.06
C ALA A 399 0.27 0.43 -25.61
N GLY A 400 -0.80 1.00 -25.08
CA GLY A 400 -0.87 1.46 -23.69
C GLY A 400 -0.31 2.86 -23.45
N GLU A 401 0.00 3.17 -22.20
CA GLU A 401 0.50 4.46 -21.74
C GLU A 401 2.02 4.51 -21.82
N TYR A 402 2.54 5.62 -22.39
CA TYR A 402 3.96 5.93 -22.47
C TYR A 402 4.26 7.28 -21.84
N PHE A 403 5.44 7.37 -21.22
CA PHE A 403 6.01 8.59 -20.67
C PHE A 403 7.04 9.13 -21.64
N VAL A 404 6.82 10.34 -22.11
CA VAL A 404 7.71 10.98 -23.11
C VAL A 404 8.42 12.15 -22.46
N ALA A 405 9.74 12.08 -22.38
CA ALA A 405 10.58 13.20 -21.96
C ALA A 405 11.12 13.95 -23.18
N THR A 406 10.93 15.26 -23.23
CA THR A 406 11.72 16.15 -24.08
C THR A 406 12.97 16.53 -23.31
N VAL A 407 14.16 16.36 -23.90
CA VAL A 407 15.46 16.52 -23.25
C VAL A 407 16.32 17.48 -24.03
N GLU A 408 16.93 18.45 -23.35
CA GLU A 408 17.86 19.43 -23.90
C GLU A 408 19.09 19.53 -22.97
N ARG A 409 20.26 19.88 -23.50
CA ARG A 409 21.39 20.26 -22.63
C ARG A 409 21.04 21.56 -21.89
N ALA A 410 21.32 21.60 -20.58
CA ALA A 410 21.09 22.78 -19.75
C ALA A 410 22.13 23.86 -20.00
#